data_5e49c021049ace4dc71b0b657588cb32
#
_entry.id   5e49c021049ace4dc71b0b657588cb32
#
_cell.length_a   1.000
_cell.length_b   1.000
_cell.length_c   1.000
_cell.angle_alpha   90.00
_cell.angle_beta   90.00
_cell.angle_gamma   90.00
#
_symmetry.space_group_name_H-M   'P 1'
#
loop_
_entity.id
_entity.type
_entity.pdbx_description
1 polymer ?
#
loop_
_entity_poly.entity_id
_entity_poly.type
_entity_poly.pdbx_seq_one_letter_code
_entity_poly.pdbx_strand_id
1 'polypeptide(L)'
;MTSSCTGFYSSYADYKGYETPRIGHKEIARFDADIWYPAQCSPYDSFLEIGCGTGAFLGYLAAKKVTRFHGIDHDPALAQVVPEPVRDHFSCADVWAYLADPEVGPFDRVVLLDVLEHFTPDDAARLLDALRPRLNEGARVVVKVPNASSPWALQWQNGDLTHRTAFTPLSLKQLAGFAGYDLAAAWPQRQGSRRRMITDAIVHRFLSWALLNPPPLWSANFFGMLVPR
;
A
#
# COMPACT_ATOMS: atom_id res chain seq x y z
N MET A 1 1.96 -8.04 26.10
CA MET A 1 0.60 -7.50 26.32
C MET A 1 -0.04 -7.27 24.96
N THR A 2 -0.71 -8.27 24.45
CA THR A 2 -1.49 -8.22 23.19
C THR A 2 -2.88 -7.72 23.55
N SER A 3 -3.09 -6.40 23.58
CA SER A 3 -4.37 -5.80 23.96
C SER A 3 -5.13 -5.32 22.73
N SER A 4 -6.19 -6.05 22.39
CA SER A 4 -7.56 -5.55 22.17
C SER A 4 -7.85 -4.58 21.00
N CYS A 5 -7.25 -4.76 19.81
CA CYS A 5 -7.90 -4.29 18.58
C CYS A 5 -8.79 -5.36 17.92
N THR A 6 -8.86 -6.56 18.49
CA THR A 6 -9.67 -7.69 17.98
C THR A 6 -11.17 -7.36 17.85
N GLY A 7 -11.71 -6.46 18.67
CA GLY A 7 -13.13 -6.07 18.61
C GLY A 7 -13.50 -5.29 17.35
N PHE A 8 -12.64 -4.40 16.86
CA PHE A 8 -12.92 -3.61 15.65
C PHE A 8 -12.74 -4.44 14.37
N TYR A 9 -11.79 -5.35 14.35
CA TYR A 9 -11.58 -6.25 13.21
C TYR A 9 -12.71 -7.26 13.02
N SER A 10 -13.45 -7.65 14.07
CA SER A 10 -14.60 -8.56 13.93
C SER A 10 -15.75 -8.00 13.12
N SER A 11 -15.89 -6.67 13.04
CA SER A 11 -16.90 -5.96 12.22
C SER A 11 -16.31 -5.27 10.99
N TYR A 12 -15.02 -5.51 10.68
CA TYR A 12 -14.31 -4.78 9.66
C TYR A 12 -14.83 -5.08 8.25
N ALA A 13 -15.21 -6.31 7.97
CA ALA A 13 -15.81 -6.71 6.70
C ALA A 13 -17.12 -5.97 6.42
N ASP A 14 -17.97 -5.83 7.44
CA ASP A 14 -19.24 -5.07 7.35
C ASP A 14 -18.97 -3.58 7.15
N TYR A 15 -17.99 -3.03 7.88
CA TYR A 15 -17.59 -1.63 7.76
C TYR A 15 -17.03 -1.30 6.37
N LYS A 16 -16.20 -2.17 5.80
CA LYS A 16 -15.59 -1.98 4.47
C LYS A 16 -16.56 -2.29 3.32
N GLY A 17 -17.61 -3.11 3.54
CA GLY A 17 -18.57 -3.47 2.51
C GLY A 17 -17.89 -4.12 1.31
N TYR A 18 -17.20 -5.23 1.52
CA TYR A 18 -16.39 -5.90 0.49
C TYR A 18 -17.22 -6.26 -0.74
N GLU A 19 -16.77 -5.80 -1.89
CA GLU A 19 -17.30 -6.14 -3.21
C GLU A 19 -16.19 -6.67 -4.10
N THR A 20 -16.53 -7.63 -4.96
CA THR A 20 -15.58 -8.15 -5.95
C THR A 20 -15.18 -7.04 -6.91
N PRO A 21 -13.89 -6.68 -6.99
CA PRO A 21 -13.43 -5.58 -7.82
C PRO A 21 -13.54 -5.92 -9.31
N ARG A 22 -13.87 -4.89 -10.11
CA ARG A 22 -13.83 -4.97 -11.58
C ARG A 22 -12.62 -4.20 -12.06
N ILE A 23 -11.72 -4.90 -12.76
CA ILE A 23 -10.51 -4.30 -13.32
C ILE A 23 -10.80 -3.87 -14.76
N GLY A 24 -11.13 -2.59 -14.92
CA GLY A 24 -11.35 -1.95 -16.21
C GLY A 24 -10.19 -1.04 -16.61
N HIS A 25 -10.33 -0.36 -17.75
CA HIS A 25 -9.29 0.55 -18.25
C HIS A 25 -8.91 1.67 -17.27
N LYS A 26 -9.86 2.15 -16.46
CA LYS A 26 -9.59 3.23 -15.48
C LYS A 26 -8.71 2.72 -14.33
N GLU A 27 -9.02 1.54 -13.80
CA GLU A 27 -8.25 0.90 -12.73
C GLU A 27 -6.85 0.55 -13.22
N ILE A 28 -6.72 0.01 -14.44
CA ILE A 28 -5.41 -0.27 -15.07
C ILE A 28 -4.61 1.04 -15.19
N ALA A 29 -5.17 2.09 -15.76
CA ALA A 29 -4.48 3.36 -15.94
C ALA A 29 -4.07 4.00 -14.58
N ARG A 30 -4.87 3.80 -13.53
CA ARG A 30 -4.55 4.26 -12.17
C ARG A 30 -3.36 3.50 -11.60
N PHE A 31 -3.39 2.17 -11.59
CA PHE A 31 -2.28 1.37 -11.09
C PHE A 31 -1.00 1.54 -11.93
N ASP A 32 -1.14 1.73 -13.24
CA ASP A 32 -0.02 2.08 -14.11
C ASP A 32 0.67 3.37 -13.64
N ALA A 33 -0.11 4.41 -13.39
CA ALA A 33 0.40 5.72 -12.99
C ALA A 33 0.90 5.77 -11.54
N ASP A 34 0.24 5.04 -10.65
CA ASP A 34 0.51 5.08 -9.21
C ASP A 34 1.59 4.08 -8.77
N ILE A 35 1.72 2.94 -9.45
CA ILE A 35 2.62 1.86 -9.03
C ILE A 35 3.55 1.40 -10.17
N TRP A 36 2.97 0.97 -11.31
CA TRP A 36 3.72 0.27 -12.35
C TRP A 36 4.90 1.07 -12.89
N TYR A 37 4.64 2.28 -13.36
CA TYR A 37 5.70 3.12 -13.91
C TYR A 37 6.65 3.68 -12.84
N PRO A 38 6.17 4.21 -11.69
CA PRO A 38 7.07 4.69 -10.65
C PRO A 38 7.99 3.61 -10.07
N ALA A 39 7.47 2.41 -9.85
CA ALA A 39 8.24 1.28 -9.35
C ALA A 39 9.01 0.52 -10.45
N GLN A 40 8.91 0.96 -11.72
CA GLN A 40 9.56 0.33 -12.88
C GLN A 40 9.26 -1.18 -12.95
N CYS A 41 7.98 -1.53 -12.81
CA CYS A 41 7.53 -2.91 -12.84
C CYS A 41 7.62 -3.52 -14.24
N SER A 42 7.80 -4.83 -14.28
CA SER A 42 7.86 -5.65 -15.50
C SER A 42 6.90 -6.86 -15.36
N PRO A 43 6.33 -7.39 -16.44
CA PRO A 43 5.56 -8.63 -16.39
C PRO A 43 6.39 -9.85 -15.93
N TYR A 44 7.70 -9.75 -15.96
CA TYR A 44 8.61 -10.80 -15.53
C TYR A 44 8.99 -10.73 -14.05
N ASP A 45 8.63 -9.64 -13.35
CA ASP A 45 8.87 -9.49 -11.93
C ASP A 45 8.00 -10.46 -11.13
N SER A 46 8.49 -10.86 -9.97
CA SER A 46 7.70 -11.56 -8.94
C SER A 46 7.12 -10.56 -7.95
N PHE A 47 5.83 -10.68 -7.66
CA PHE A 47 5.10 -9.74 -6.80
C PHE A 47 4.55 -10.41 -5.55
N LEU A 48 4.62 -9.69 -4.43
CA LEU A 48 3.84 -9.96 -3.23
C LEU A 48 2.99 -8.73 -2.90
N GLU A 49 1.69 -8.93 -2.69
CA GLU A 49 0.83 -7.92 -2.07
C GLU A 49 0.49 -8.35 -0.65
N ILE A 50 0.86 -7.53 0.34
CA ILE A 50 0.51 -7.73 1.74
C ILE A 50 -0.72 -6.87 2.04
N GLY A 51 -1.77 -7.48 2.62
CA GLY A 51 -3.06 -6.83 2.81
C GLY A 51 -3.77 -6.60 1.49
N CYS A 52 -3.89 -7.65 0.67
CA CYS A 52 -4.42 -7.54 -0.69
C CYS A 52 -5.92 -7.26 -0.75
N GLY A 53 -6.62 -7.31 0.39
CA GLY A 53 -8.04 -7.03 0.48
C GLY A 53 -8.85 -7.83 -0.54
N THR A 54 -9.70 -7.15 -1.29
CA THR A 54 -10.56 -7.80 -2.30
C THR A 54 -9.82 -8.28 -3.56
N GLY A 55 -8.48 -8.15 -3.63
CA GLY A 55 -7.67 -8.63 -4.75
C GLY A 55 -7.69 -7.71 -5.98
N ALA A 56 -7.96 -6.41 -5.80
CA ALA A 56 -7.99 -5.47 -6.92
C ALA A 56 -6.63 -5.35 -7.62
N PHE A 57 -5.54 -5.29 -6.87
CA PHE A 57 -4.20 -5.24 -7.46
C PHE A 57 -3.77 -6.58 -8.03
N LEU A 58 -4.18 -7.71 -7.44
CA LEU A 58 -3.97 -9.04 -8.03
C LEU A 58 -4.64 -9.14 -9.41
N GLY A 59 -5.90 -8.68 -9.52
CA GLY A 59 -6.61 -8.61 -10.79
C GLY A 59 -5.92 -7.70 -11.82
N TYR A 60 -5.32 -6.60 -11.36
CA TYR A 60 -4.49 -5.74 -12.20
C TYR A 60 -3.22 -6.45 -12.69
N LEU A 61 -2.50 -7.17 -11.82
CA LEU A 61 -1.31 -7.94 -12.21
C LEU A 61 -1.63 -8.98 -13.26
N ALA A 62 -2.74 -9.71 -13.11
CA ALA A 62 -3.22 -10.64 -14.12
C ALA A 62 -3.52 -9.95 -15.47
N ALA A 63 -4.17 -8.77 -15.44
CA ALA A 63 -4.41 -7.98 -16.66
C ALA A 63 -3.10 -7.49 -17.31
N LYS A 64 -2.03 -7.28 -16.56
CA LYS A 64 -0.67 -6.96 -17.02
C LYS A 64 0.12 -8.19 -17.47
N LYS A 65 -0.50 -9.39 -17.44
CA LYS A 65 0.11 -10.68 -17.79
C LYS A 65 1.32 -11.05 -16.93
N VAL A 66 1.35 -10.57 -15.70
CA VAL A 66 2.29 -11.06 -14.68
C VAL A 66 1.89 -12.49 -14.34
N THR A 67 2.87 -13.39 -14.24
CA THR A 67 2.62 -14.82 -13.94
C THR A 67 3.09 -15.23 -12.54
N ARG A 68 3.98 -14.45 -11.94
CA ARG A 68 4.54 -14.72 -10.61
C ARG A 68 4.07 -13.64 -9.64
N PHE A 69 2.90 -13.84 -9.04
CA PHE A 69 2.39 -12.92 -8.02
C PHE A 69 1.59 -13.68 -6.98
N HIS A 70 1.55 -13.15 -5.78
CA HIS A 70 0.75 -13.67 -4.68
C HIS A 70 0.26 -12.52 -3.81
N GLY A 71 -0.93 -12.68 -3.24
CA GLY A 71 -1.50 -11.74 -2.29
C GLY A 71 -1.90 -12.45 -1.02
N ILE A 72 -1.62 -11.82 0.12
CA ILE A 72 -2.05 -12.31 1.42
C ILE A 72 -2.93 -11.28 2.12
N ASP A 73 -3.91 -11.78 2.85
CA ASP A 73 -4.69 -10.98 3.81
C ASP A 73 -5.08 -11.87 4.99
N HIS A 74 -5.30 -11.24 6.14
CA HIS A 74 -5.66 -11.99 7.36
C HIS A 74 -7.17 -12.25 7.49
N ASP A 75 -8.01 -11.53 6.70
CA ASP A 75 -9.47 -11.64 6.78
C ASP A 75 -10.00 -12.81 5.93
N PRO A 76 -10.54 -13.88 6.55
CA PRO A 76 -11.04 -15.04 5.83
C PRO A 76 -12.27 -14.73 4.95
N ALA A 77 -13.01 -13.64 5.21
CA ALA A 77 -14.17 -13.25 4.42
C ALA A 77 -13.77 -12.90 2.96
N LEU A 78 -12.53 -12.48 2.75
CA LEU A 78 -12.01 -12.08 1.43
C LEU A 78 -11.87 -13.24 0.45
N ALA A 79 -11.72 -14.47 0.93
CA ALA A 79 -11.59 -15.65 0.05
C ALA A 79 -12.78 -15.84 -0.90
N GLN A 80 -13.97 -15.33 -0.53
CA GLN A 80 -15.18 -15.37 -1.36
C GLN A 80 -15.34 -14.16 -2.29
N VAL A 81 -14.61 -13.07 -1.99
CA VAL A 81 -14.73 -11.77 -2.67
C VAL A 81 -13.64 -11.59 -3.73
N VAL A 82 -12.46 -12.18 -3.50
CA VAL A 82 -11.35 -12.15 -4.48
C VAL A 82 -11.83 -12.71 -5.82
N PRO A 83 -11.55 -12.01 -6.95
CA PRO A 83 -11.98 -12.44 -8.27
C PRO A 83 -11.52 -13.85 -8.60
N GLU A 84 -12.42 -14.66 -9.15
CA GLU A 84 -12.17 -16.08 -9.49
C GLU A 84 -10.88 -16.27 -10.30
N PRO A 85 -10.55 -15.46 -11.32
CA PRO A 85 -9.34 -15.65 -12.12
C PRO A 85 -8.01 -15.49 -11.36
N VAL A 86 -8.02 -14.90 -10.16
CA VAL A 86 -6.82 -14.67 -9.35
C VAL A 86 -6.91 -15.30 -7.96
N ARG A 87 -7.94 -16.12 -7.73
CA ARG A 87 -8.18 -16.75 -6.42
C ARG A 87 -7.06 -17.70 -6.01
N ASP A 88 -6.44 -18.39 -6.95
CA ASP A 88 -5.30 -19.29 -6.71
C ASP A 88 -4.01 -18.52 -6.32
N HIS A 89 -4.01 -17.20 -6.54
CA HIS A 89 -2.94 -16.29 -6.13
C HIS A 89 -3.22 -15.59 -4.80
N PHE A 90 -4.27 -15.97 -4.08
CA PHE A 90 -4.66 -15.42 -2.78
C PHE A 90 -4.49 -16.47 -1.68
N SER A 91 -3.98 -16.04 -0.53
CA SER A 91 -3.99 -16.83 0.70
C SER A 91 -4.50 -16.01 1.88
N CYS A 92 -5.44 -16.57 2.63
CA CYS A 92 -5.79 -16.04 3.94
C CYS A 92 -4.68 -16.44 4.92
N ALA A 93 -3.82 -15.49 5.30
CA ALA A 93 -2.65 -15.78 6.12
C ALA A 93 -2.27 -14.60 7.03
N ASP A 94 -1.77 -14.93 8.21
CA ASP A 94 -1.06 -13.97 9.06
C ASP A 94 0.29 -13.63 8.43
N VAL A 95 0.60 -12.34 8.32
CA VAL A 95 1.82 -11.87 7.64
C VAL A 95 3.10 -12.37 8.30
N TRP A 96 3.10 -12.52 9.64
CA TRP A 96 4.28 -12.98 10.37
C TRP A 96 4.57 -14.44 10.11
N ALA A 97 3.50 -15.27 10.11
CA ALA A 97 3.61 -16.69 9.78
C ALA A 97 4.03 -16.90 8.32
N TYR A 98 3.45 -16.12 7.40
CA TYR A 98 3.76 -16.17 5.97
C TYR A 98 5.23 -15.82 5.70
N LEU A 99 5.73 -14.72 6.25
CA LEU A 99 7.12 -14.30 6.04
C LEU A 99 8.14 -15.17 6.80
N ALA A 100 7.72 -15.92 7.80
CA ALA A 100 8.60 -16.85 8.51
C ALA A 100 8.88 -18.13 7.71
N ASP A 101 8.03 -18.48 6.74
CA ASP A 101 8.20 -19.67 5.92
C ASP A 101 9.39 -19.48 4.95
N PRO A 102 10.45 -20.32 5.02
CA PRO A 102 11.63 -20.18 4.16
C PRO A 102 11.35 -20.38 2.67
N GLU A 103 10.26 -21.05 2.31
CA GLU A 103 9.87 -21.30 0.93
C GLU A 103 9.21 -20.07 0.26
N VAL A 104 8.87 -19.05 1.05
CA VAL A 104 8.25 -17.82 0.53
C VAL A 104 9.28 -16.88 -0.09
N GLY A 105 9.00 -16.46 -1.32
CA GLY A 105 9.85 -15.54 -2.08
C GLY A 105 10.97 -16.25 -2.86
N PRO A 106 12.02 -15.52 -3.29
CA PRO A 106 12.13 -14.06 -3.15
C PRO A 106 11.28 -13.28 -4.17
N PHE A 107 11.03 -12.00 -3.85
CA PHE A 107 10.19 -11.11 -4.64
C PHE A 107 10.97 -9.92 -5.21
N ASP A 108 10.59 -9.49 -6.43
CA ASP A 108 11.13 -8.29 -7.07
C ASP A 108 10.35 -7.03 -6.64
N ARG A 109 9.06 -7.19 -6.39
CA ARG A 109 8.15 -6.10 -5.98
C ARG A 109 7.28 -6.56 -4.82
N VAL A 110 7.28 -5.78 -3.76
CA VAL A 110 6.33 -5.96 -2.65
C VAL A 110 5.45 -4.72 -2.56
N VAL A 111 4.15 -4.89 -2.41
CA VAL A 111 3.17 -3.80 -2.39
C VAL A 111 2.34 -3.88 -1.13
N LEU A 112 2.20 -2.75 -0.43
CA LEU A 112 1.36 -2.57 0.75
C LEU A 112 0.46 -1.35 0.53
N LEU A 113 -0.83 -1.57 0.28
CA LEU A 113 -1.80 -0.51 0.00
C LEU A 113 -2.76 -0.36 1.16
N ASP A 114 -2.64 0.74 1.91
CA ASP A 114 -3.42 1.02 3.13
C ASP A 114 -3.25 -0.10 4.18
N VAL A 115 -2.01 -0.44 4.49
CA VAL A 115 -1.64 -1.53 5.40
C VAL A 115 -0.74 -1.03 6.53
N LEU A 116 0.29 -0.24 6.20
CA LEU A 116 1.35 0.10 7.14
C LEU A 116 0.83 0.96 8.30
N GLU A 117 -0.20 1.77 8.07
CA GLU A 117 -0.88 2.60 9.09
C GLU A 117 -1.57 1.79 10.19
N HIS A 118 -1.88 0.52 9.94
CA HIS A 118 -2.48 -0.39 10.92
C HIS A 118 -1.47 -0.96 11.91
N PHE A 119 -0.18 -0.81 11.65
CA PHE A 119 0.90 -1.24 12.53
C PHE A 119 1.35 -0.12 13.47
N THR A 120 1.84 -0.49 14.65
CA THR A 120 2.66 0.44 15.45
C THR A 120 3.98 0.72 14.73
N PRO A 121 4.71 1.82 15.04
CA PRO A 121 6.01 2.07 14.43
C PRO A 121 7.00 0.91 14.59
N ASP A 122 7.01 0.25 15.75
CA ASP A 122 7.87 -0.89 16.03
C ASP A 122 7.48 -2.12 15.21
N ASP A 123 6.18 -2.42 15.11
CA ASP A 123 5.69 -3.54 14.28
C ASP A 123 5.90 -3.25 12.79
N ALA A 124 5.74 -2.01 12.34
CA ALA A 124 6.03 -1.62 10.96
C ALA A 124 7.53 -1.81 10.62
N ALA A 125 8.41 -1.42 11.54
CA ALA A 125 9.85 -1.64 11.37
C ALA A 125 10.19 -3.13 11.32
N ARG A 126 9.60 -3.92 12.23
CA ARG A 126 9.74 -5.38 12.27
C ARG A 126 9.22 -6.05 10.99
N LEU A 127 8.10 -5.55 10.42
CA LEU A 127 7.56 -6.05 9.15
C LEU A 127 8.56 -5.83 8.01
N LEU A 128 9.12 -4.62 7.91
CA LEU A 128 10.12 -4.31 6.90
C LEU A 128 11.39 -5.16 7.07
N ASP A 129 11.84 -5.40 8.31
CA ASP A 129 12.99 -6.27 8.57
C ASP A 129 12.69 -7.73 8.19
N ALA A 130 11.50 -8.24 8.50
CA ALA A 130 11.07 -9.60 8.11
C ALA A 130 10.94 -9.77 6.58
N LEU A 131 10.68 -8.69 5.84
CA LEU A 131 10.63 -8.70 4.38
C LEU A 131 12.01 -8.80 3.73
N ARG A 132 13.08 -8.27 4.34
CA ARG A 132 14.41 -8.21 3.72
C ARG A 132 14.93 -9.54 3.17
N PRO A 133 14.90 -10.66 3.91
CA PRO A 133 15.34 -11.95 3.40
C PRO A 133 14.44 -12.52 2.29
N ARG A 134 13.29 -11.89 2.03
CA ARG A 134 12.32 -12.29 1.02
C ARG A 134 12.40 -11.43 -0.26
N LEU A 135 13.43 -10.61 -0.39
CA LEU A 135 13.60 -9.69 -1.51
C LEU A 135 14.76 -10.11 -2.41
N ASN A 136 14.55 -10.01 -3.72
CA ASN A 136 15.62 -10.13 -4.70
C ASN A 136 16.56 -8.89 -4.65
N GLU A 137 17.73 -9.01 -5.21
CA GLU A 137 18.60 -7.86 -5.49
C GLU A 137 17.86 -6.86 -6.40
N GLY A 138 17.89 -5.58 -6.04
CA GLY A 138 17.17 -4.53 -6.77
C GLY A 138 15.65 -4.51 -6.55
N ALA A 139 15.15 -5.29 -5.59
CA ALA A 139 13.74 -5.30 -5.24
C ALA A 139 13.26 -3.92 -4.73
N ARG A 140 11.97 -3.67 -4.89
CA ARG A 140 11.31 -2.45 -4.43
C ARG A 140 10.07 -2.77 -3.61
N VAL A 141 9.95 -2.10 -2.47
CA VAL A 141 8.75 -2.16 -1.64
C VAL A 141 7.97 -0.86 -1.83
N VAL A 142 6.76 -0.96 -2.37
CA VAL A 142 5.87 0.18 -2.59
C VAL A 142 4.83 0.19 -1.49
N VAL A 143 4.75 1.29 -0.76
CA VAL A 143 3.75 1.50 0.27
C VAL A 143 2.83 2.65 -0.11
N LYS A 144 1.54 2.53 0.20
CA LYS A 144 0.57 3.62 0.13
C LYS A 144 -0.05 3.79 1.50
N VAL A 145 -0.09 5.02 1.99
CA VAL A 145 -0.64 5.38 3.32
C VAL A 145 -1.34 6.74 3.27
N PRO A 146 -2.25 7.03 4.20
CA PRO A 146 -2.76 8.39 4.41
C PRO A 146 -1.62 9.36 4.71
N ASN A 147 -1.70 10.57 4.13
CA ASN A 147 -0.66 11.59 4.24
C ASN A 147 -0.92 12.52 5.42
N ALA A 148 -0.43 12.20 6.59
CA ALA A 148 -0.65 13.01 7.80
C ALA A 148 -0.07 14.42 7.74
N SER A 149 0.76 14.78 6.73
CA SER A 149 1.19 16.15 6.50
C SER A 149 0.19 16.97 5.69
N SER A 150 -0.81 16.34 5.07
CA SER A 150 -1.85 16.99 4.29
C SER A 150 -3.14 17.18 5.10
N PRO A 151 -3.77 18.36 5.07
CA PRO A 151 -5.06 18.57 5.73
C PRO A 151 -6.18 17.71 5.12
N TRP A 152 -6.02 17.26 3.89
CA TRP A 152 -7.00 16.43 3.16
C TRP A 152 -6.99 14.96 3.58
N ALA A 153 -5.98 14.53 4.33
CA ALA A 153 -5.86 13.15 4.78
C ALA A 153 -6.59 12.89 6.11
N LEU A 154 -6.95 13.90 6.88
CA LEU A 154 -7.50 13.75 8.22
C LEU A 154 -8.74 12.85 8.27
N GLN A 155 -9.61 12.95 7.28
CA GLN A 155 -10.81 12.09 7.20
C GLN A 155 -10.45 10.62 6.96
N TRP A 156 -9.37 10.33 6.25
CA TRP A 156 -8.93 8.96 5.98
C TRP A 156 -8.13 8.41 7.15
N GLN A 157 -7.24 9.22 7.72
CA GLN A 157 -6.44 8.82 8.87
C GLN A 157 -7.30 8.55 10.12
N ASN A 158 -8.31 9.37 10.38
CA ASN A 158 -9.13 9.28 11.58
C ASN A 158 -10.49 8.62 11.34
N GLY A 159 -10.82 8.29 10.09
CA GLY A 159 -12.08 7.63 9.73
C GLY A 159 -12.06 6.13 10.00
N ASP A 160 -10.89 5.54 10.17
CA ASP A 160 -10.71 4.13 10.52
C ASP A 160 -10.01 4.03 11.88
N LEU A 161 -10.71 3.49 12.88
CA LEU A 161 -10.21 3.35 14.26
C LEU A 161 -9.14 2.27 14.42
N THR A 162 -8.87 1.51 13.38
CA THR A 162 -7.79 0.51 13.36
C THR A 162 -6.43 1.12 12.97
N HIS A 163 -6.39 2.37 12.51
CA HIS A 163 -5.15 3.09 12.24
C HIS A 163 -4.40 3.40 13.53
N ARG A 164 -3.16 2.98 13.61
CA ARG A 164 -2.27 3.14 14.77
C ARG A 164 -1.18 4.17 14.54
N THR A 165 -0.74 4.35 13.29
CA THR A 165 0.38 5.22 12.95
C THR A 165 -0.02 6.18 11.83
N ALA A 166 0.22 7.46 12.05
CA ALA A 166 0.04 8.50 11.05
C ALA A 166 1.37 8.74 10.33
N PHE A 167 1.39 8.51 9.02
CA PHE A 167 2.60 8.66 8.22
C PHE A 167 2.66 9.97 7.45
N THR A 168 3.85 10.55 7.44
CA THR A 168 4.27 11.60 6.51
C THR A 168 5.42 11.07 5.65
N PRO A 169 5.80 11.69 4.53
CA PRO A 169 6.99 11.29 3.80
C PRO A 169 8.26 11.28 4.68
N LEU A 170 8.34 12.20 5.66
CA LEU A 170 9.48 12.28 6.57
C LEU A 170 9.50 11.12 7.58
N SER A 171 8.35 10.81 8.22
CA SER A 171 8.28 9.68 9.16
C SER A 171 8.45 8.34 8.47
N LEU A 172 7.95 8.19 7.23
CA LEU A 172 8.21 7.00 6.42
C LEU A 172 9.70 6.85 6.09
N LYS A 173 10.40 7.97 5.79
CA LYS A 173 11.86 7.96 5.59
C LYS A 173 12.61 7.54 6.87
N GLN A 174 12.16 8.01 8.03
CA GLN A 174 12.73 7.63 9.31
C GLN A 174 12.57 6.14 9.59
N LEU A 175 11.34 5.61 9.40
CA LEU A 175 11.03 4.18 9.54
C LEU A 175 11.87 3.34 8.60
N ALA A 176 11.94 3.71 7.31
CA ALA A 176 12.73 3.03 6.30
C ALA A 176 14.20 2.96 6.72
N GLY A 177 14.78 4.11 7.12
CA GLY A 177 16.17 4.19 7.57
C GLY A 177 16.48 3.30 8.77
N PHE A 178 15.54 3.21 9.72
CA PHE A 178 15.66 2.33 10.89
C PHE A 178 15.62 0.85 10.50
N ALA A 179 14.75 0.47 9.55
CA ALA A 179 14.58 -0.91 9.08
C ALA A 179 15.59 -1.33 7.99
N GLY A 180 16.60 -0.50 7.68
CA GLY A 180 17.65 -0.84 6.70
C GLY A 180 17.23 -0.65 5.24
N TYR A 181 16.34 0.32 4.99
CA TYR A 181 15.91 0.73 3.65
C TYR A 181 16.22 2.20 3.42
N ASP A 182 16.28 2.59 2.16
CA ASP A 182 16.21 3.98 1.73
C ASP A 182 14.83 4.28 1.15
N LEU A 183 14.23 5.43 1.52
CA LEU A 183 13.09 5.98 0.82
C LEU A 183 13.59 6.61 -0.48
N ALA A 184 13.55 5.85 -1.57
CA ALA A 184 14.08 6.30 -2.87
C ALA A 184 13.20 7.37 -3.52
N ALA A 185 11.88 7.31 -3.31
CA ALA A 185 10.91 8.29 -3.81
C ALA A 185 9.64 8.32 -2.97
N ALA A 186 8.98 9.50 -2.96
CA ALA A 186 7.62 9.65 -2.47
C ALA A 186 6.83 10.49 -3.47
N TRP A 187 5.58 10.08 -3.77
CA TRP A 187 4.74 10.77 -4.75
C TRP A 187 3.26 10.74 -4.36
N PRO A 188 2.47 11.73 -4.84
CA PRO A 188 1.06 11.82 -4.49
C PRO A 188 0.24 10.72 -5.18
N GLN A 189 -0.79 10.21 -4.51
CA GLN A 189 -1.82 9.42 -5.16
C GLN A 189 -2.62 10.30 -6.13
N ARG A 190 -2.84 9.82 -7.35
CA ARG A 190 -3.68 10.50 -8.33
C ARG A 190 -5.15 10.14 -8.12
N GLN A 191 -5.97 11.14 -7.86
CA GLN A 191 -7.40 10.96 -7.60
C GLN A 191 -8.26 11.95 -8.39
N GLY A 192 -9.41 11.47 -8.84
CA GLY A 192 -10.41 12.31 -9.49
C GLY A 192 -10.28 12.42 -11.01
N SER A 193 -11.12 13.28 -11.61
CA SER A 193 -11.10 13.55 -13.04
C SER A 193 -9.94 14.47 -13.42
N ARG A 194 -9.55 14.47 -14.70
CA ARG A 194 -8.51 15.38 -15.21
C ARG A 194 -8.77 16.85 -14.85
N ARG A 195 -10.04 17.30 -14.93
CA ARG A 195 -10.42 18.67 -14.54
C ARG A 195 -10.12 18.94 -13.07
N ARG A 196 -10.53 18.04 -12.18
CA ARG A 196 -10.26 18.16 -10.74
C ARG A 196 -8.77 18.14 -10.44
N MET A 197 -8.00 17.28 -11.09
CA MET A 197 -6.55 17.25 -10.93
C MET A 197 -5.88 18.57 -11.33
N ILE A 198 -6.37 19.24 -12.40
CA ILE A 198 -5.83 20.54 -12.83
C ILE A 198 -6.20 21.64 -11.82
N THR A 199 -7.48 21.72 -11.41
CA THR A 199 -7.90 22.73 -10.41
C THR A 199 -7.21 22.52 -9.07
N ASP A 200 -7.06 21.27 -8.63
CA ASP A 200 -6.34 20.90 -7.44
C ASP A 200 -4.86 21.33 -7.48
N ALA A 201 -4.19 21.06 -8.59
CA ALA A 201 -2.80 21.49 -8.80
C ALA A 201 -2.65 23.04 -8.78
N ILE A 202 -3.60 23.78 -9.35
CA ILE A 202 -3.58 25.24 -9.32
C ILE A 202 -3.75 25.76 -7.88
N VAL A 203 -4.73 25.22 -7.14
CA VAL A 203 -5.00 25.60 -5.75
C VAL A 203 -3.80 25.29 -4.86
N HIS A 204 -3.25 24.07 -4.98
CA HIS A 204 -2.10 23.67 -4.16
C HIS A 204 -0.83 24.46 -4.49
N ARG A 205 -0.63 24.82 -5.76
CA ARG A 205 0.48 25.73 -6.15
C ARG A 205 0.32 27.11 -5.51
N PHE A 206 -0.90 27.67 -5.52
CA PHE A 206 -1.19 28.94 -4.86
C PHE A 206 -0.98 28.84 -3.34
N LEU A 207 -1.51 27.79 -2.69
CA LEU A 207 -1.33 27.57 -1.25
C LEU A 207 0.14 27.37 -0.90
N SER A 208 0.92 26.65 -1.71
CA SER A 208 2.37 26.48 -1.49
C SER A 208 3.14 27.78 -1.58
N TRP A 209 2.65 28.76 -2.37
CA TRP A 209 3.24 30.09 -2.43
C TRP A 209 2.80 30.96 -1.26
N ALA A 210 1.54 30.85 -0.83
CA ALA A 210 0.94 31.71 0.18
C ALA A 210 1.28 31.32 1.64
N LEU A 211 1.55 30.03 1.87
CA LEU A 211 1.79 29.50 3.21
C LEU A 211 3.29 29.48 3.56
N LEU A 212 3.60 29.76 4.83
CA LEU A 212 4.98 29.70 5.34
C LEU A 212 5.53 28.27 5.37
N ASN A 213 4.68 27.30 5.72
CA ASN A 213 5.06 25.88 5.87
C ASN A 213 4.07 24.97 5.12
N PRO A 214 4.09 24.97 3.78
CA PRO A 214 3.22 24.07 3.01
C PRO A 214 3.69 22.61 3.17
N PRO A 215 2.78 21.62 3.11
CA PRO A 215 3.17 20.23 3.12
C PRO A 215 3.95 19.88 1.85
N PRO A 216 4.91 18.93 1.91
CA PRO A 216 5.69 18.51 0.74
C PRO A 216 4.81 17.86 -0.33
N LEU A 217 3.72 17.21 0.07
CA LEU A 217 2.70 16.61 -0.78
C LEU A 217 1.32 17.01 -0.25
N TRP A 218 0.46 17.53 -1.14
CA TRP A 218 -0.90 17.96 -0.80
C TRP A 218 -1.95 16.84 -0.86
N SER A 219 -1.65 15.73 -1.56
CA SER A 219 -2.60 14.62 -1.71
C SER A 219 -3.00 14.00 -0.38
N ALA A 220 -4.24 13.49 -0.32
CA ALA A 220 -4.76 12.82 0.87
C ALA A 220 -4.01 11.54 1.21
N ASN A 221 -3.52 10.82 0.20
CA ASN A 221 -2.64 9.67 0.35
C ASN A 221 -1.36 9.90 -0.45
N PHE A 222 -0.29 9.24 -0.06
CA PHE A 222 0.95 9.22 -0.82
C PHE A 222 1.50 7.80 -0.94
N PHE A 223 2.30 7.62 -1.97
CA PHE A 223 3.11 6.43 -2.16
C PHE A 223 4.55 6.71 -1.73
N GLY A 224 5.19 5.71 -1.15
CA GLY A 224 6.62 5.67 -0.91
C GLY A 224 7.24 4.43 -1.54
N MET A 225 8.42 4.57 -2.12
CA MET A 225 9.21 3.46 -2.63
C MET A 225 10.43 3.26 -1.75
N LEU A 226 10.49 2.09 -1.11
CA LEU A 226 11.58 1.68 -0.25
C LEU A 226 12.49 0.71 -1.03
N VAL A 227 13.79 0.91 -0.91
CA VAL A 227 14.81 0.06 -1.53
C VAL A 227 15.71 -0.47 -0.42
N PRO A 228 15.93 -1.79 -0.31
CA PRO A 228 16.87 -2.37 0.65
C PRO A 228 18.29 -1.80 0.46
N ARG A 229 18.99 -1.57 1.58
CA ARG A 229 20.42 -1.17 1.59
C ARG A 229 21.34 -2.35 1.41
#